data_ebbbfaabcdd779b0f6e26c298ad3e5b9
#
_entry.id   ebbbfaabcdd779b0f6e26c298ad3e5b9
#
_cell.length_a   1.000
_cell.length_b   1.000
_cell.length_c   1.000
_cell.angle_alpha   90.00
_cell.angle_beta   90.00
_cell.angle_gamma   90.00
#
_symmetry.space_group_name_H-M   'P 1'
#
loop_
_entity.id
_entity.type
_entity.pdbx_description
1 polymer ?
#
loop_
_entity_poly.entity_id
_entity_poly.type
_entity_poly.pdbx_seq_one_letter_code
_entity_poly.pdbx_strand_id
1 'polypeptide(L)'
;MAGLLIQEWIERSGGAERVLDEMAHTFPDADLLCLWNDAPGRFPEHAVHESWLARTPLRGRKALALPLMPVTWRTLRAERDYDWMLISSYVFAHHAHFRGRDVPKFIYAHTPARYIWAPELDERGDHLAVRAVAPLFQRLDRARAKEPLAIAANSRFVRDRVRQAWDRDATVIYPPVAVDRLLAQGDWQDAVTDDDEQRVRDALPDTYVLGVSRFTPYKRLDLVIQAGERAGLPVVIAGSGPDESRLRALAAEANVPVTFVIFPSDALLYTLMQRAAVFVFPAIEDFGIVPVEAQAVGTPVVTGPVGGQLETFTAGVSGVVASSTDPADLASAITAAIALPAFDAAATTDAFREAVFAEKIRAFVGEA
;
A
#
# COMPACT_ATOMS: atom_id res chain seq x y z
N MET A 1 -17.96 -9.42 -21.90
CA MET A 1 -18.79 -8.65 -20.95
C MET A 1 -18.18 -7.29 -20.73
N ALA A 2 -18.99 -6.21 -20.76
CA ALA A 2 -18.49 -4.85 -20.59
C ALA A 2 -18.27 -4.56 -19.10
N GLY A 3 -17.02 -4.46 -18.69
CA GLY A 3 -16.63 -4.17 -17.33
C GLY A 3 -16.36 -2.69 -17.06
N LEU A 4 -16.44 -2.28 -15.80
CA LEU A 4 -16.03 -0.97 -15.34
C LEU A 4 -15.17 -1.08 -14.09
N LEU A 5 -13.96 -0.54 -14.15
CA LEU A 5 -13.06 -0.38 -13.01
C LEU A 5 -13.24 1.02 -12.41
N ILE A 6 -13.40 1.10 -11.10
CA ILE A 6 -13.60 2.38 -10.40
C ILE A 6 -12.55 2.55 -9.32
N GLN A 7 -11.95 3.74 -9.24
CA GLN A 7 -11.07 4.15 -8.12
C GLN A 7 -11.35 5.61 -7.74
N GLU A 8 -10.99 6.02 -6.53
CA GLU A 8 -11.22 7.40 -6.07
C GLU A 8 -10.58 8.43 -6.99
N TRP A 9 -9.29 8.33 -7.24
CA TRP A 9 -8.49 9.13 -8.16
C TRP A 9 -7.34 8.29 -8.69
N ILE A 10 -6.77 8.70 -9.80
CA ILE A 10 -5.60 8.05 -10.40
C ILE A 10 -4.39 8.97 -10.20
N GLU A 11 -3.39 8.51 -9.46
CA GLU A 11 -2.13 9.22 -9.20
C GLU A 11 -0.97 8.59 -9.98
N ARG A 12 0.16 9.29 -10.01
CA ARG A 12 1.36 8.82 -10.71
C ARG A 12 2.00 7.59 -10.04
N SER A 13 1.84 7.45 -8.71
CA SER A 13 2.41 6.36 -7.94
C SER A 13 1.61 6.11 -6.66
N GLY A 14 1.58 4.86 -6.20
CA GLY A 14 0.91 4.46 -4.97
C GLY A 14 0.62 2.98 -4.94
N GLY A 15 0.31 2.44 -3.75
CA GLY A 15 -0.04 1.02 -3.62
C GLY A 15 -1.40 0.68 -4.24
N ALA A 16 -2.37 1.58 -4.14
CA ALA A 16 -3.69 1.40 -4.77
C ALA A 16 -3.60 1.50 -6.31
N GLU A 17 -2.71 2.36 -6.81
CA GLU A 17 -2.45 2.47 -8.24
C GLU A 17 -1.84 1.20 -8.83
N ARG A 18 -0.93 0.53 -8.12
CA ARG A 18 -0.39 -0.79 -8.55
C ARG A 18 -1.49 -1.85 -8.64
N VAL A 19 -2.43 -1.84 -7.71
CA VAL A 19 -3.59 -2.74 -7.76
C VAL A 19 -4.48 -2.40 -8.95
N LEU A 20 -4.72 -1.11 -9.22
CA LEU A 20 -5.51 -0.69 -10.38
C LEU A 20 -4.82 -1.03 -11.70
N ASP A 21 -3.48 -0.92 -11.79
CA ASP A 21 -2.71 -1.34 -12.96
C ASP A 21 -2.96 -2.82 -13.27
N GLU A 22 -2.88 -3.67 -12.22
CA GLU A 22 -3.08 -5.11 -12.42
C GLU A 22 -4.55 -5.46 -12.69
N MET A 23 -5.51 -4.72 -12.10
CA MET A 23 -6.92 -4.86 -12.48
C MET A 23 -7.15 -4.47 -13.95
N ALA A 24 -6.56 -3.38 -14.42
CA ALA A 24 -6.64 -2.94 -15.81
C ALA A 24 -6.00 -3.98 -16.75
N HIS A 25 -4.83 -4.50 -16.39
CA HIS A 25 -4.18 -5.58 -17.14
C HIS A 25 -5.05 -6.86 -17.18
N THR A 26 -5.69 -7.20 -16.06
CA THR A 26 -6.56 -8.36 -15.93
C THR A 26 -7.84 -8.25 -16.75
N PHE A 27 -8.39 -7.04 -16.89
CA PHE A 27 -9.63 -6.73 -17.61
C PHE A 27 -9.40 -5.69 -18.72
N PRO A 28 -8.71 -6.06 -19.82
CA PRO A 28 -8.27 -5.09 -20.84
C PRO A 28 -9.41 -4.38 -21.58
N ASP A 29 -10.60 -4.98 -21.61
CA ASP A 29 -11.79 -4.40 -22.26
C ASP A 29 -12.65 -3.52 -21.32
N ALA A 30 -12.24 -3.37 -20.04
CA ALA A 30 -12.99 -2.58 -19.08
C ALA A 30 -12.68 -1.08 -19.23
N ASP A 31 -13.70 -0.24 -19.06
CA ASP A 31 -13.49 1.19 -18.89
C ASP A 31 -13.00 1.51 -17.48
N LEU A 32 -12.36 2.66 -17.29
CA LEU A 32 -12.01 3.19 -15.99
C LEU A 32 -12.82 4.43 -15.64
N LEU A 33 -13.20 4.58 -14.37
CA LEU A 33 -13.87 5.77 -13.86
C LEU A 33 -13.26 6.21 -12.53
N CYS A 34 -12.97 7.50 -12.41
CA CYS A 34 -12.42 8.08 -11.19
C CYS A 34 -13.02 9.48 -10.90
N LEU A 35 -12.75 10.01 -9.70
CA LEU A 35 -13.12 11.39 -9.40
C LEU A 35 -12.34 12.35 -10.29
N TRP A 36 -11.02 12.14 -10.43
CA TRP A 36 -10.11 12.82 -11.35
C TRP A 36 -8.85 12.00 -11.60
N ASN A 37 -8.20 12.25 -12.74
CA ASN A 37 -6.99 11.56 -13.18
C ASN A 37 -5.79 12.53 -13.25
N ASP A 38 -4.83 12.38 -12.34
CA ASP A 38 -3.60 13.17 -12.29
C ASP A 38 -2.40 12.47 -12.95
N ALA A 39 -2.65 11.32 -13.62
CA ALA A 39 -1.68 10.55 -14.39
C ALA A 39 -2.21 10.26 -15.81
N PRO A 40 -2.48 11.28 -16.64
CA PRO A 40 -2.97 11.07 -17.99
C PRO A 40 -1.97 10.24 -18.79
N GLY A 41 -2.47 9.23 -19.53
CA GLY A 41 -1.62 8.29 -20.27
C GLY A 41 -1.17 7.06 -19.50
N ARG A 42 -1.51 6.89 -18.20
CA ARG A 42 -1.23 5.67 -17.46
C ARG A 42 -1.95 4.44 -18.03
N PHE A 43 -3.16 4.61 -18.52
CA PHE A 43 -4.00 3.56 -19.09
C PHE A 43 -4.34 3.88 -20.56
N PRO A 44 -3.36 3.78 -21.49
CA PRO A 44 -3.55 4.21 -22.88
C PRO A 44 -4.55 3.34 -23.66
N GLU A 45 -4.76 2.11 -23.22
CA GLU A 45 -5.64 1.13 -23.89
C GLU A 45 -7.07 1.15 -23.33
N HIS A 46 -7.33 1.93 -22.27
CA HIS A 46 -8.63 2.01 -21.62
C HIS A 46 -9.29 3.36 -21.84
N ALA A 47 -10.62 3.37 -21.96
CA ALA A 47 -11.40 4.60 -21.86
C ALA A 47 -11.45 5.07 -20.41
N VAL A 48 -10.81 6.19 -20.08
CA VAL A 48 -10.76 6.76 -18.73
C VAL A 48 -11.74 7.90 -18.60
N HIS A 49 -12.74 7.74 -17.73
CA HIS A 49 -13.78 8.71 -17.46
C HIS A 49 -13.53 9.41 -16.11
N GLU A 50 -13.73 10.72 -16.10
CA GLU A 50 -13.64 11.52 -14.89
C GLU A 50 -15.03 12.00 -14.46
N SER A 51 -15.26 12.08 -13.15
CA SER A 51 -16.48 12.67 -12.61
C SER A 51 -16.57 14.17 -12.86
N TRP A 52 -17.75 14.76 -12.63
CA TRP A 52 -17.92 16.22 -12.70
C TRP A 52 -17.01 17.00 -11.75
N LEU A 53 -16.56 16.40 -10.65
CA LEU A 53 -15.63 16.99 -9.69
C LEU A 53 -14.29 17.37 -10.34
N ALA A 54 -13.83 16.62 -11.34
CA ALA A 54 -12.61 16.91 -12.08
C ALA A 54 -12.61 18.30 -12.75
N ARG A 55 -13.82 18.81 -13.06
CA ARG A 55 -14.02 20.11 -13.74
C ARG A 55 -14.27 21.27 -12.77
N THR A 56 -14.04 21.05 -11.47
CA THR A 56 -14.24 22.05 -10.41
C THR A 56 -12.91 22.50 -9.81
N PRO A 57 -12.87 23.62 -9.07
CA PRO A 57 -11.69 24.03 -8.30
C PRO A 57 -11.29 23.06 -7.18
N LEU A 58 -12.08 22.00 -6.94
CA LEU A 58 -11.81 20.97 -5.94
C LEU A 58 -10.91 19.83 -6.47
N ARG A 59 -10.63 19.81 -7.78
CA ARG A 59 -9.65 18.86 -8.37
C ARG A 59 -8.33 18.93 -7.59
N GLY A 60 -7.81 17.77 -7.18
CA GLY A 60 -6.57 17.66 -6.39
C GLY A 60 -6.67 18.09 -4.92
N ARG A 61 -7.78 18.72 -4.50
CA ARG A 61 -8.00 19.17 -3.12
C ARG A 61 -8.82 18.13 -2.34
N LYS A 62 -8.23 16.96 -2.08
CA LYS A 62 -8.90 15.78 -1.50
C LYS A 62 -9.71 16.10 -0.25
N ALA A 63 -9.16 16.85 0.71
CA ALA A 63 -9.83 17.20 1.95
C ALA A 63 -11.08 18.07 1.73
N LEU A 64 -11.01 19.06 0.83
CA LEU A 64 -12.14 19.94 0.51
C LEU A 64 -13.22 19.24 -0.33
N ALA A 65 -12.84 18.29 -1.17
CA ALA A 65 -13.76 17.51 -1.98
C ALA A 65 -14.53 16.44 -1.18
N LEU A 66 -14.01 16.05 -0.02
CA LEU A 66 -14.52 14.95 0.79
C LEU A 66 -16.04 14.97 1.04
N PRO A 67 -16.67 16.09 1.45
CA PRO A 67 -18.11 16.13 1.68
C PRO A 67 -18.96 15.91 0.43
N LEU A 68 -18.39 16.19 -0.76
CA LEU A 68 -19.08 16.03 -2.04
C LEU A 68 -18.88 14.65 -2.67
N MET A 69 -17.87 13.89 -2.25
CA MET A 69 -17.59 12.56 -2.83
C MET A 69 -18.78 11.61 -2.77
N PRO A 70 -19.50 11.45 -1.63
CA PRO A 70 -20.67 10.56 -1.60
C PRO A 70 -21.76 10.95 -2.60
N VAL A 71 -22.00 12.25 -2.78
CA VAL A 71 -22.98 12.75 -3.76
C VAL A 71 -22.49 12.49 -5.18
N THR A 72 -21.21 12.75 -5.45
CA THR A 72 -20.61 12.51 -6.77
C THR A 72 -20.77 11.05 -7.17
N TRP A 73 -20.41 10.12 -6.29
CA TRP A 73 -20.53 8.69 -6.54
C TRP A 73 -21.99 8.22 -6.75
N ARG A 74 -22.98 8.94 -6.23
CA ARG A 74 -24.42 8.63 -6.39
C ARG A 74 -25.06 9.32 -7.59
N THR A 75 -24.34 10.18 -8.29
CA THR A 75 -24.87 10.94 -9.44
C THR A 75 -24.13 10.61 -10.74
N LEU A 76 -23.44 9.48 -10.77
CA LEU A 76 -22.74 9.00 -11.95
C LEU A 76 -23.72 8.76 -13.13
N ARG A 77 -23.19 8.99 -14.33
CA ARG A 77 -23.84 8.63 -15.60
C ARG A 77 -23.00 7.55 -16.26
N ALA A 78 -23.63 6.48 -16.70
CA ALA A 78 -22.94 5.44 -17.43
C ALA A 78 -22.73 5.90 -18.89
N GLU A 79 -21.51 5.77 -19.39
CA GLU A 79 -21.17 6.09 -20.78
C GLU A 79 -21.65 4.99 -21.74
N ARG A 80 -21.75 3.75 -21.25
CA ARG A 80 -22.31 2.60 -21.96
C ARG A 80 -23.03 1.65 -20.99
N ASP A 81 -23.56 0.55 -21.49
CA ASP A 81 -24.10 -0.51 -20.63
C ASP A 81 -22.96 -1.35 -20.10
N TYR A 82 -22.87 -1.44 -18.77
CA TYR A 82 -21.89 -2.27 -18.06
C TYR A 82 -22.58 -3.48 -17.45
N ASP A 83 -21.95 -4.66 -17.59
CA ASP A 83 -22.40 -5.91 -17.03
C ASP A 83 -22.00 -6.05 -15.56
N TRP A 84 -20.88 -5.42 -15.18
CA TRP A 84 -20.36 -5.40 -13.82
C TRP A 84 -19.46 -4.17 -13.55
N MET A 85 -19.30 -3.83 -12.27
CA MET A 85 -18.31 -2.86 -11.82
C MET A 85 -17.46 -3.42 -10.68
N LEU A 86 -16.12 -3.27 -10.78
CA LEU A 86 -15.15 -3.58 -9.75
C LEU A 86 -14.55 -2.29 -9.21
N ILE A 87 -14.67 -2.09 -7.90
CA ILE A 87 -14.34 -0.83 -7.25
C ILE A 87 -13.14 -1.02 -6.32
N SER A 88 -11.99 -0.45 -6.69
CA SER A 88 -10.82 -0.29 -5.84
C SER A 88 -11.06 0.87 -4.88
N SER A 89 -11.34 0.59 -3.61
CA SER A 89 -11.84 1.61 -2.65
C SER A 89 -11.00 1.73 -1.39
N TYR A 90 -10.67 2.97 -1.02
CA TYR A 90 -9.99 3.33 0.23
C TYR A 90 -10.56 4.60 0.89
N VAL A 91 -11.57 5.23 0.25
CA VAL A 91 -12.34 6.36 0.81
C VAL A 91 -13.83 6.07 0.63
N PHE A 92 -14.48 6.51 -0.45
CA PHE A 92 -15.90 6.39 -0.72
C PHE A 92 -16.25 5.86 -2.11
N ALA A 93 -15.31 5.37 -2.91
CA ALA A 93 -15.60 4.88 -4.26
C ALA A 93 -16.65 3.75 -4.24
N HIS A 94 -16.70 2.95 -3.18
CA HIS A 94 -17.72 1.90 -2.99
C HIS A 94 -19.17 2.44 -2.92
N HIS A 95 -19.36 3.76 -2.76
CA HIS A 95 -20.67 4.39 -2.90
C HIS A 95 -21.15 4.50 -4.37
N ALA A 96 -20.29 4.19 -5.36
CA ALA A 96 -20.62 4.33 -6.78
C ALA A 96 -21.93 3.63 -7.15
N HIS A 97 -22.77 4.36 -7.90
CA HIS A 97 -24.05 3.88 -8.38
C HIS A 97 -24.47 4.72 -9.58
N PHE A 98 -25.00 4.09 -10.62
CA PHE A 98 -25.55 4.77 -11.77
C PHE A 98 -27.04 5.08 -11.58
N ARG A 99 -27.44 6.30 -11.89
CA ARG A 99 -28.87 6.70 -11.83
C ARG A 99 -29.70 5.86 -12.79
N GLY A 100 -30.71 5.17 -12.26
CA GLY A 100 -31.67 4.40 -13.07
C GLY A 100 -31.14 3.07 -13.61
N ARG A 101 -29.96 2.61 -13.16
CA ARG A 101 -29.39 1.31 -13.54
C ARG A 101 -28.83 0.59 -12.32
N ASP A 102 -29.13 -0.68 -12.23
CA ASP A 102 -28.57 -1.55 -11.20
C ASP A 102 -27.50 -2.44 -11.87
N VAL A 103 -26.24 -2.07 -11.67
CA VAL A 103 -25.09 -2.80 -12.21
C VAL A 103 -24.49 -3.63 -11.09
N PRO A 104 -24.26 -4.95 -11.28
CA PRO A 104 -23.58 -5.80 -10.32
C PRO A 104 -22.28 -5.16 -9.83
N LYS A 105 -22.14 -5.00 -8.51
CA LYS A 105 -21.05 -4.27 -7.86
C LYS A 105 -20.21 -5.19 -7.01
N PHE A 106 -18.89 -5.16 -7.27
CA PHE A 106 -17.86 -5.83 -6.50
C PHE A 106 -16.91 -4.78 -5.92
N ILE A 107 -16.46 -4.96 -4.67
CA ILE A 107 -15.53 -4.04 -4.01
C ILE A 107 -14.24 -4.77 -3.72
N TYR A 108 -13.12 -4.15 -4.07
CA TYR A 108 -11.81 -4.45 -3.53
C TYR A 108 -11.44 -3.35 -2.52
N ALA A 109 -11.57 -3.67 -1.22
CA ALA A 109 -11.34 -2.74 -0.14
C ALA A 109 -9.86 -2.72 0.25
N HIS A 110 -9.18 -1.59 0.02
CA HIS A 110 -7.86 -1.35 0.61
C HIS A 110 -7.97 -1.09 2.10
N THR A 111 -9.01 -0.37 2.50
CA THR A 111 -9.40 -0.13 3.89
C THR A 111 -10.74 0.64 3.91
N PRO A 112 -11.59 0.50 4.91
CA PRO A 112 -12.59 1.52 5.24
C PRO A 112 -11.91 2.86 5.56
N ALA A 113 -12.50 3.99 5.15
CA ALA A 113 -11.92 5.32 5.28
C ALA A 113 -11.31 5.58 6.68
N ARG A 114 -9.97 5.54 6.80
CA ARG A 114 -9.25 5.54 8.10
C ARG A 114 -9.64 6.72 8.98
N TYR A 115 -9.67 7.93 8.42
CA TYR A 115 -10.00 9.17 9.16
C TYR A 115 -11.43 9.17 9.76
N ILE A 116 -12.31 8.24 9.34
CA ILE A 116 -13.66 8.08 9.89
C ILE A 116 -13.73 6.88 10.82
N TRP A 117 -13.07 5.76 10.47
CA TRP A 117 -13.21 4.48 11.14
C TRP A 117 -12.06 4.13 12.08
N ALA A 118 -10.89 4.72 11.89
CA ALA A 118 -9.68 4.49 12.68
C ALA A 118 -8.85 5.79 12.75
N PRO A 119 -9.42 6.87 13.36
CA PRO A 119 -8.77 8.19 13.39
C PRO A 119 -7.39 8.16 14.04
N GLU A 120 -7.13 7.22 14.94
CA GLU A 120 -5.83 7.00 15.58
C GLU A 120 -4.72 6.59 14.61
N LEU A 121 -5.08 6.13 13.41
CA LEU A 121 -4.15 5.75 12.35
C LEU A 121 -4.04 6.82 11.24
N ASP A 122 -4.74 7.94 11.37
CA ASP A 122 -4.76 8.99 10.34
C ASP A 122 -4.96 10.37 10.98
N GLU A 123 -3.91 11.20 10.95
CA GLU A 123 -3.91 12.57 11.55
C GLU A 123 -5.09 13.44 11.10
N ARG A 124 -5.67 13.17 9.93
CA ARG A 124 -6.87 13.87 9.45
C ARG A 124 -8.11 13.59 10.30
N GLY A 125 -8.15 12.45 11.00
CA GLY A 125 -9.22 12.07 11.90
C GLY A 125 -9.26 12.88 13.19
N ASP A 126 -8.16 13.51 13.58
CA ASP A 126 -8.05 14.29 14.83
C ASP A 126 -8.70 15.68 14.73
N HIS A 127 -9.02 16.16 13.52
CA HIS A 127 -9.71 17.43 13.36
C HIS A 127 -11.13 17.38 13.95
N LEU A 128 -11.46 18.33 14.84
CA LEU A 128 -12.78 18.42 15.49
C LEU A 128 -13.95 18.40 14.50
N ALA A 129 -13.78 19.05 13.34
CA ALA A 129 -14.81 19.05 12.29
C ALA A 129 -15.04 17.65 11.71
N VAL A 130 -14.01 16.84 11.50
CA VAL A 130 -14.11 15.47 11.04
C VAL A 130 -14.79 14.60 12.08
N ARG A 131 -14.40 14.72 13.35
CA ARG A 131 -15.02 13.98 14.46
C ARG A 131 -16.52 14.27 14.62
N ALA A 132 -16.92 15.54 14.42
CA ALA A 132 -18.33 15.95 14.54
C ALA A 132 -19.22 15.32 13.45
N VAL A 133 -18.69 15.16 12.22
CA VAL A 133 -19.46 14.60 11.09
C VAL A 133 -19.29 13.09 10.91
N ALA A 134 -18.28 12.50 11.53
CA ALA A 134 -17.95 11.07 11.39
C ALA A 134 -19.14 10.13 11.62
N PRO A 135 -20.02 10.30 12.64
CA PRO A 135 -21.15 9.41 12.85
C PRO A 135 -22.15 9.40 11.68
N LEU A 136 -22.34 10.54 11.02
CA LEU A 136 -23.19 10.64 9.84
C LEU A 136 -22.58 9.88 8.65
N PHE A 137 -21.27 10.10 8.41
CA PHE A 137 -20.55 9.41 7.36
C PHE A 137 -20.46 7.91 7.62
N GLN A 138 -20.25 7.47 8.86
CA GLN A 138 -20.26 6.06 9.23
C GLN A 138 -21.59 5.38 8.93
N ARG A 139 -22.72 6.05 9.23
CA ARG A 139 -24.06 5.53 8.91
C ARG A 139 -24.26 5.40 7.40
N LEU A 140 -23.87 6.42 6.64
CA LEU A 140 -23.96 6.43 5.18
C LEU A 140 -23.09 5.34 4.60
N ASP A 141 -21.83 5.28 5.01
CA ASP A 141 -20.82 4.32 4.58
C ASP A 141 -21.30 2.87 4.79
N ARG A 142 -21.77 2.56 6.00
CA ARG A 142 -22.34 1.25 6.34
C ARG A 142 -23.57 0.91 5.50
N ALA A 143 -24.43 1.90 5.21
CA ALA A 143 -25.60 1.67 4.36
C ALA A 143 -25.19 1.34 2.92
N ARG A 144 -24.15 2.00 2.37
CA ARG A 144 -23.64 1.75 1.03
C ARG A 144 -22.87 0.44 0.90
N ALA A 145 -22.19 0.03 1.96
CA ALA A 145 -21.51 -1.26 2.01
C ALA A 145 -22.44 -2.48 1.96
N LYS A 146 -23.77 -2.29 2.04
CA LYS A 146 -24.76 -3.36 1.84
C LYS A 146 -25.11 -3.60 0.36
N GLU A 147 -24.81 -2.66 -0.51
CA GLU A 147 -25.17 -2.73 -1.94
C GLU A 147 -24.34 -3.72 -2.78
N PRO A 148 -23.02 -3.92 -2.52
CA PRO A 148 -22.21 -4.84 -3.33
C PRO A 148 -22.65 -6.28 -3.18
N LEU A 149 -22.52 -7.04 -4.26
CA LEU A 149 -22.66 -8.49 -4.27
C LEU A 149 -21.62 -9.16 -3.39
N ALA A 150 -20.36 -8.73 -3.55
CA ALA A 150 -19.23 -9.25 -2.78
C ALA A 150 -18.22 -8.15 -2.46
N ILE A 151 -17.44 -8.39 -1.38
CA ILE A 151 -16.33 -7.53 -0.95
C ILE A 151 -15.08 -8.40 -0.85
N ALA A 152 -13.99 -7.96 -1.46
CA ALA A 152 -12.65 -8.46 -1.22
C ALA A 152 -11.88 -7.45 -0.36
N ALA A 153 -10.97 -7.95 0.47
CA ALA A 153 -10.06 -7.14 1.29
C ALA A 153 -8.62 -7.52 0.97
N ASN A 154 -7.71 -6.55 0.99
CA ASN A 154 -6.31 -6.74 0.68
C ASN A 154 -5.52 -7.53 1.75
N SER A 155 -6.14 -7.83 2.90
CA SER A 155 -5.55 -8.59 4.01
C SER A 155 -6.64 -9.09 4.97
N ARG A 156 -6.31 -10.04 5.85
CA ARG A 156 -7.19 -10.44 6.96
C ARG A 156 -7.39 -9.28 7.93
N PHE A 157 -6.35 -8.48 8.14
CA PHE A 157 -6.42 -7.28 8.97
C PHE A 157 -7.48 -6.30 8.43
N VAL A 158 -7.51 -6.03 7.13
CA VAL A 158 -8.55 -5.18 6.52
C VAL A 158 -9.91 -5.88 6.48
N ARG A 159 -9.98 -7.19 6.25
CA ARG A 159 -11.24 -7.93 6.37
C ARG A 159 -11.90 -7.74 7.72
N ASP A 160 -11.12 -7.81 8.81
CA ASP A 160 -11.66 -7.63 10.15
C ASP A 160 -12.10 -6.17 10.39
N ARG A 161 -11.42 -5.19 9.81
CA ARG A 161 -11.88 -3.79 9.77
C ARG A 161 -13.16 -3.61 8.96
N VAL A 162 -13.31 -4.30 7.83
CA VAL A 162 -14.56 -4.30 7.03
C VAL A 162 -15.72 -4.87 7.86
N ARG A 163 -15.50 -5.95 8.61
CA ARG A 163 -16.49 -6.50 9.52
C ARG A 163 -16.92 -5.49 10.58
N GLN A 164 -15.96 -4.82 11.21
CA GLN A 164 -16.24 -3.83 12.26
C GLN A 164 -16.94 -2.57 11.72
N ALA A 165 -16.42 -2.04 10.60
CA ALA A 165 -16.92 -0.79 10.02
C ALA A 165 -18.24 -0.97 9.28
N TRP A 166 -18.34 -1.98 8.42
CA TRP A 166 -19.43 -2.14 7.46
C TRP A 166 -20.43 -3.25 7.80
N ASP A 167 -20.14 -4.04 8.84
CA ASP A 167 -20.96 -5.21 9.21
C ASP A 167 -21.12 -6.19 8.03
N ARG A 168 -20.05 -6.40 7.27
CA ARG A 168 -19.96 -7.28 6.12
C ARG A 168 -18.71 -8.14 6.21
N ASP A 169 -18.78 -9.36 5.68
CA ASP A 169 -17.59 -10.18 5.48
C ASP A 169 -16.90 -9.85 4.15
N ALA A 170 -15.62 -10.20 4.03
CA ALA A 170 -14.84 -10.01 2.82
C ALA A 170 -13.96 -11.24 2.53
N THR A 171 -13.79 -11.56 1.25
CA THR A 171 -12.80 -12.53 0.78
C THR A 171 -11.42 -11.87 0.80
N VAL A 172 -10.40 -12.57 1.30
CA VAL A 172 -9.04 -12.02 1.28
C VAL A 172 -8.41 -12.30 -0.09
N ILE A 173 -8.06 -11.22 -0.80
CA ILE A 173 -7.28 -11.25 -2.04
C ILE A 173 -6.09 -10.31 -1.83
N TYR A 174 -4.90 -10.87 -1.63
CA TYR A 174 -3.69 -10.07 -1.41
C TYR A 174 -3.38 -9.23 -2.65
N PRO A 175 -2.85 -7.99 -2.48
CA PRO A 175 -2.53 -7.13 -3.60
C PRO A 175 -1.36 -7.68 -4.42
N PRO A 176 -1.28 -7.36 -5.71
CA PRO A 176 -0.22 -7.82 -6.58
C PRO A 176 1.12 -7.14 -6.23
N VAL A 177 2.18 -7.92 -6.26
CA VAL A 177 3.56 -7.47 -6.16
C VAL A 177 4.33 -8.06 -7.35
N ALA A 178 5.21 -7.26 -7.97
CA ALA A 178 5.98 -7.67 -9.15
C ALA A 178 7.08 -8.69 -8.78
N VAL A 179 6.68 -9.78 -8.10
CA VAL A 179 7.57 -10.81 -7.57
C VAL A 179 8.40 -11.46 -8.67
N ASP A 180 7.79 -11.78 -9.81
CA ASP A 180 8.52 -12.43 -10.91
C ASP A 180 9.63 -11.54 -11.46
N ARG A 181 9.39 -10.24 -11.60
CA ARG A 181 10.40 -9.24 -11.99
C ARG A 181 11.54 -9.20 -10.97
N LEU A 182 11.21 -9.20 -9.68
CA LEU A 182 12.19 -9.09 -8.59
C LEU A 182 13.10 -10.33 -8.54
N LEU A 183 12.52 -11.51 -8.68
CA LEU A 183 13.25 -12.79 -8.69
C LEU A 183 14.12 -12.97 -9.95
N ALA A 184 13.68 -12.45 -11.11
CA ALA A 184 14.37 -12.63 -12.37
C ALA A 184 15.69 -11.83 -12.47
N GLN A 185 15.84 -10.74 -11.70
CA GLN A 185 17.00 -9.84 -11.81
C GLN A 185 18.26 -10.39 -11.12
N GLY A 186 18.32 -11.47 -10.46
CA GLY A 186 19.52 -11.99 -9.82
C GLY A 186 20.23 -10.99 -8.90
N ASP A 187 21.17 -10.22 -9.41
CA ASP A 187 21.86 -9.16 -8.66
C ASP A 187 21.39 -7.76 -9.12
N TRP A 188 20.73 -7.03 -8.22
CA TRP A 188 20.18 -5.71 -8.53
C TRP A 188 21.23 -4.62 -8.65
N GLN A 189 22.44 -4.78 -8.08
CA GLN A 189 23.52 -3.81 -8.24
C GLN A 189 23.95 -3.63 -9.70
N ASP A 190 23.78 -4.66 -10.54
CA ASP A 190 24.13 -4.62 -11.96
C ASP A 190 23.15 -3.75 -12.77
N ALA A 191 21.94 -3.51 -12.24
CA ALA A 191 20.93 -2.65 -12.85
C ALA A 191 21.10 -1.16 -12.51
N VAL A 192 21.99 -0.82 -11.57
CA VAL A 192 22.30 0.58 -11.20
C VAL A 192 23.24 1.18 -12.23
N THR A 193 22.69 2.00 -13.13
CA THR A 193 23.44 2.60 -14.25
C THR A 193 23.80 4.07 -14.06
N ASP A 194 23.13 4.76 -13.16
CA ASP A 194 23.41 6.17 -12.85
C ASP A 194 24.67 6.31 -11.98
N ASP A 195 25.60 7.21 -12.38
CA ASP A 195 26.89 7.38 -11.72
C ASP A 195 26.76 7.90 -10.27
N ASP A 196 25.77 8.71 -9.96
CA ASP A 196 25.54 9.22 -8.60
C ASP A 196 24.98 8.10 -7.71
N GLU A 197 24.08 7.28 -8.24
CA GLU A 197 23.56 6.11 -7.53
C GLU A 197 24.62 5.02 -7.33
N GLN A 198 25.53 4.84 -8.29
CA GLN A 198 26.69 3.94 -8.13
C GLN A 198 27.58 4.39 -6.97
N ARG A 199 27.86 5.69 -6.84
CA ARG A 199 28.63 6.22 -5.71
C ARG A 199 27.92 6.00 -4.37
N VAL A 200 26.58 6.17 -4.34
CA VAL A 200 25.77 5.86 -3.15
C VAL A 200 25.89 4.37 -2.81
N ARG A 201 25.70 3.49 -3.78
CA ARG A 201 25.82 2.03 -3.63
C ARG A 201 27.19 1.63 -3.07
N ASP A 202 28.27 2.20 -3.62
CA ASP A 202 29.67 1.85 -3.26
C ASP A 202 30.07 2.41 -1.87
N ALA A 203 29.35 3.43 -1.38
CA ALA A 203 29.54 4.01 -0.05
C ALA A 203 28.69 3.34 1.04
N LEU A 204 27.85 2.36 0.71
CA LEU A 204 27.01 1.68 1.70
C LEU A 204 27.87 0.86 2.67
N PRO A 205 27.47 0.76 3.95
CA PRO A 205 28.09 -0.18 4.88
C PRO A 205 27.95 -1.64 4.38
N ASP A 206 28.90 -2.50 4.75
CA ASP A 206 28.84 -3.93 4.40
C ASP A 206 27.63 -4.63 5.05
N THR A 207 27.23 -4.18 6.22
CA THR A 207 26.09 -4.70 6.98
C THR A 207 25.28 -3.55 7.54
N TYR A 208 23.98 -3.52 7.31
CA TYR A 208 23.09 -2.46 7.80
C TYR A 208 21.64 -2.93 7.97
N VAL A 209 20.93 -2.19 8.81
CA VAL A 209 19.49 -2.24 8.95
C VAL A 209 18.86 -1.29 7.95
N LEU A 210 17.85 -1.74 7.20
CA LEU A 210 17.18 -0.91 6.19
C LEU A 210 15.77 -0.52 6.62
N GLY A 211 15.44 0.76 6.46
CA GLY A 211 14.08 1.29 6.48
C GLY A 211 13.72 1.98 5.18
N VAL A 212 12.61 1.58 4.57
CA VAL A 212 12.13 2.18 3.31
C VAL A 212 10.70 2.63 3.46
N SER A 213 10.42 3.91 3.25
CA SER A 213 9.05 4.43 3.16
C SER A 213 9.03 5.89 2.71
N ARG A 214 7.81 6.43 2.53
CA ARG A 214 7.63 7.89 2.55
C ARG A 214 7.97 8.41 3.95
N PHE A 215 8.67 9.52 4.03
CA PHE A 215 9.02 10.15 5.32
C PHE A 215 7.82 10.91 5.88
N THR A 216 6.97 10.17 6.57
CA THR A 216 5.80 10.66 7.29
C THR A 216 5.79 10.05 8.69
N PRO A 217 5.32 10.77 9.73
CA PRO A 217 5.44 10.32 11.12
C PRO A 217 4.85 8.94 11.37
N TYR A 218 3.70 8.60 10.76
CA TYR A 218 3.04 7.31 10.97
C TYR A 218 3.83 6.11 10.43
N LYS A 219 4.81 6.34 9.52
CA LYS A 219 5.69 5.29 8.99
C LYS A 219 6.79 4.85 9.97
N ARG A 220 6.98 5.61 11.05
CA ARG A 220 7.83 5.26 12.17
C ARG A 220 9.27 4.91 11.78
N LEU A 221 9.85 5.64 10.81
CA LEU A 221 11.27 5.48 10.46
C LEU A 221 12.21 5.90 11.62
N ASP A 222 11.71 6.69 12.55
CA ASP A 222 12.37 6.98 13.82
C ASP A 222 12.71 5.71 14.60
N LEU A 223 11.79 4.75 14.64
CA LEU A 223 12.01 3.47 15.33
C LEU A 223 13.05 2.60 14.62
N VAL A 224 13.17 2.71 13.28
CA VAL A 224 14.22 1.99 12.54
C VAL A 224 15.60 2.48 12.95
N ILE A 225 15.79 3.82 13.06
CA ILE A 225 17.05 4.44 13.51
C ILE A 225 17.37 3.98 14.94
N GLN A 226 16.41 4.12 15.86
CA GLN A 226 16.60 3.74 17.27
C GLN A 226 16.85 2.25 17.46
N ALA A 227 16.17 1.39 16.70
CA ALA A 227 16.35 -0.05 16.79
C ALA A 227 17.72 -0.48 16.21
N GLY A 228 18.15 0.11 15.09
CA GLY A 228 19.48 -0.12 14.53
C GLY A 228 20.59 0.32 15.48
N GLU A 229 20.44 1.49 16.11
CA GLU A 229 21.36 1.96 17.15
C GLU A 229 21.44 0.98 18.34
N ARG A 230 20.30 0.50 18.84
CA ARG A 230 20.23 -0.49 19.92
C ARG A 230 20.85 -1.83 19.53
N ALA A 231 20.75 -2.21 18.26
CA ALA A 231 21.38 -3.41 17.71
C ALA A 231 22.88 -3.23 17.43
N GLY A 232 23.41 -1.99 17.53
CA GLY A 232 24.81 -1.66 17.22
C GLY A 232 25.15 -1.76 15.73
N LEU A 233 24.17 -1.56 14.84
CA LEU A 233 24.31 -1.70 13.41
C LEU A 233 24.10 -0.36 12.68
N PRO A 234 24.86 -0.07 11.61
CA PRO A 234 24.58 1.03 10.70
C PRO A 234 23.13 0.97 10.18
N VAL A 235 22.55 2.12 9.92
CA VAL A 235 21.16 2.23 9.43
C VAL A 235 21.14 2.93 8.08
N VAL A 236 20.39 2.40 7.13
CA VAL A 236 20.07 3.05 5.86
C VAL A 236 18.57 3.36 5.84
N ILE A 237 18.24 4.63 5.58
CA ILE A 237 16.86 5.11 5.45
C ILE A 237 16.66 5.59 4.01
N ALA A 238 15.77 4.92 3.27
CA ALA A 238 15.50 5.24 1.87
C ALA A 238 14.06 5.76 1.66
N GLY A 239 13.92 6.78 0.82
CA GLY A 239 12.64 7.40 0.51
C GLY A 239 12.69 8.92 0.53
N SER A 240 11.56 9.57 0.78
CA SER A 240 11.47 11.04 0.89
C SER A 240 10.17 11.46 1.57
N GLY A 241 10.10 12.69 2.06
CA GLY A 241 8.86 13.24 2.59
C GLY A 241 9.05 14.33 3.63
N PRO A 242 7.95 14.86 4.17
CA PRO A 242 7.98 16.05 5.04
C PRO A 242 8.69 15.84 6.40
N ASP A 243 8.85 14.59 6.85
CA ASP A 243 9.48 14.25 8.13
C ASP A 243 11.01 14.15 8.05
N GLU A 244 11.62 14.42 6.88
CA GLU A 244 13.06 14.26 6.65
C GLU A 244 13.92 15.02 7.67
N SER A 245 13.57 16.29 7.94
CA SER A 245 14.35 17.13 8.86
C SER A 245 14.38 16.56 10.28
N ARG A 246 13.25 16.02 10.76
CA ARG A 246 13.17 15.38 12.08
C ARG A 246 14.00 14.08 12.12
N LEU A 247 13.91 13.27 11.08
CA LEU A 247 14.67 12.01 10.97
C LEU A 247 16.18 12.28 10.91
N ARG A 248 16.62 13.32 10.17
CA ARG A 248 18.04 13.72 10.14
C ARG A 248 18.54 14.25 11.48
N ALA A 249 17.71 14.99 12.22
CA ALA A 249 18.06 15.45 13.57
C ALA A 249 18.26 14.24 14.52
N LEU A 250 17.34 13.27 14.48
CA LEU A 250 17.47 12.04 15.25
C LEU A 250 18.73 11.23 14.86
N ALA A 251 19.01 11.13 13.57
CA ALA A 251 20.19 10.44 13.05
C ALA A 251 21.51 11.08 13.49
N ALA A 252 21.54 12.41 13.66
CA ALA A 252 22.74 13.11 14.13
C ALA A 252 23.05 12.86 15.61
N GLU A 253 22.07 12.41 16.40
CA GLU A 253 22.22 12.04 17.82
C GLU A 253 22.54 10.54 18.00
N ALA A 254 22.37 9.72 16.94
CA ALA A 254 22.60 8.29 17.02
C ALA A 254 24.10 7.94 17.12
N ASN A 255 24.40 6.90 17.89
CA ASN A 255 25.78 6.42 18.09
C ASN A 255 26.25 5.44 17.00
N VAL A 256 25.47 5.25 15.93
CA VAL A 256 25.79 4.44 14.75
C VAL A 256 25.65 5.28 13.49
N PRO A 257 26.36 4.95 12.40
CA PRO A 257 26.18 5.64 11.12
C PRO A 257 24.75 5.50 10.60
N VAL A 258 24.13 6.63 10.19
CA VAL A 258 22.82 6.64 9.55
C VAL A 258 22.94 7.30 8.18
N THR A 259 22.67 6.55 7.13
CA THR A 259 22.74 6.99 5.73
C THR A 259 21.32 7.23 5.19
N PHE A 260 21.09 8.40 4.56
CA PHE A 260 19.82 8.70 3.88
C PHE A 260 20.02 8.59 2.37
N VAL A 261 19.14 7.81 1.73
CA VAL A 261 19.07 7.68 0.26
C VAL A 261 17.73 8.27 -0.19
N ILE A 262 17.80 9.44 -0.84
CA ILE A 262 16.61 10.24 -1.19
C ILE A 262 16.24 9.98 -2.65
N PHE A 263 14.98 9.63 -2.90
CA PHE A 263 14.44 9.32 -4.24
C PHE A 263 15.27 8.29 -5.03
N PRO A 264 15.64 7.12 -4.44
CA PRO A 264 16.34 6.11 -5.20
C PRO A 264 15.55 5.65 -6.42
N SER A 265 16.24 5.31 -7.51
CA SER A 265 15.63 4.51 -8.58
C SER A 265 15.19 3.14 -8.06
N ASP A 266 14.35 2.44 -8.82
CA ASP A 266 14.00 1.05 -8.51
C ASP A 266 15.26 0.17 -8.38
N ALA A 267 16.22 0.34 -9.28
CA ALA A 267 17.48 -0.42 -9.28
C ALA A 267 18.26 -0.22 -7.97
N LEU A 268 18.47 1.03 -7.56
CA LEU A 268 19.14 1.31 -6.30
C LEU A 268 18.30 0.85 -5.11
N LEU A 269 16.99 1.05 -5.12
CA LEU A 269 16.09 0.64 -4.03
C LEU A 269 16.17 -0.88 -3.78
N TYR A 270 16.10 -1.68 -4.83
CA TYR A 270 16.20 -3.14 -4.69
C TYR A 270 17.62 -3.60 -4.36
N THR A 271 18.66 -2.87 -4.81
CA THR A 271 20.04 -3.07 -4.35
C THR A 271 20.16 -2.82 -2.84
N LEU A 272 19.56 -1.72 -2.33
CA LEU A 272 19.54 -1.44 -0.89
C LEU A 272 18.84 -2.56 -0.12
N MET A 273 17.74 -3.08 -0.63
CA MET A 273 17.05 -4.21 0.00
C MET A 273 17.91 -5.47 -0.05
N GLN A 274 18.42 -5.86 -1.19
CA GLN A 274 19.18 -7.11 -1.39
C GLN A 274 20.47 -7.17 -0.54
N ARG A 275 21.12 -6.03 -0.30
CA ARG A 275 22.35 -5.93 0.51
C ARG A 275 22.09 -5.72 2.00
N ALA A 276 20.85 -5.41 2.41
CA ALA A 276 20.52 -5.20 3.81
C ALA A 276 20.60 -6.52 4.59
N ALA A 277 21.13 -6.46 5.81
CA ALA A 277 21.07 -7.60 6.72
C ALA A 277 19.63 -7.91 7.14
N VAL A 278 18.79 -6.88 7.23
CA VAL A 278 17.38 -6.99 7.61
C VAL A 278 16.63 -5.74 7.18
N PHE A 279 15.39 -5.92 6.73
CA PHE A 279 14.44 -4.85 6.47
C PHE A 279 13.50 -4.67 7.67
N VAL A 280 13.45 -3.46 8.24
CA VAL A 280 12.63 -3.16 9.43
C VAL A 280 11.46 -2.28 9.06
N PHE A 281 10.24 -2.76 9.35
CA PHE A 281 8.98 -2.13 8.99
C PHE A 281 8.05 -2.02 10.22
N PRO A 282 8.24 -1.03 11.11
CA PRO A 282 7.53 -0.93 12.38
C PRO A 282 6.12 -0.33 12.26
N ALA A 283 5.77 0.26 11.10
CA ALA A 283 4.48 0.91 10.88
C ALA A 283 3.32 -0.09 10.89
N ILE A 284 2.15 0.34 11.36
CA ILE A 284 0.89 -0.41 11.21
C ILE A 284 0.33 -0.11 9.83
N GLU A 285 0.31 -1.11 8.97
CA GLU A 285 -0.20 -0.99 7.59
C GLU A 285 -1.37 -1.94 7.34
N ASP A 286 -2.15 -1.61 6.31
CA ASP A 286 -3.28 -2.44 5.89
C ASP A 286 -2.82 -3.74 5.21
N PHE A 287 -1.63 -3.73 4.57
CA PHE A 287 -0.98 -4.91 3.98
C PHE A 287 0.55 -4.83 4.12
N GLY A 288 1.24 -4.01 3.32
CA GLY A 288 2.70 -3.92 3.31
C GLY A 288 3.32 -4.56 2.06
N ILE A 289 3.28 -3.85 0.93
CA ILE A 289 3.92 -4.28 -0.32
C ILE A 289 5.44 -4.37 -0.15
N VAL A 290 6.05 -3.37 0.48
CA VAL A 290 7.52 -3.26 0.65
C VAL A 290 8.13 -4.45 1.41
N PRO A 291 7.54 -4.98 2.50
CA PRO A 291 7.97 -6.24 3.12
C PRO A 291 7.99 -7.45 2.17
N VAL A 292 7.06 -7.53 1.22
CA VAL A 292 7.08 -8.58 0.18
C VAL A 292 8.21 -8.36 -0.80
N GLU A 293 8.42 -7.11 -1.25
CA GLU A 293 9.53 -6.75 -2.15
C GLU A 293 10.90 -7.08 -1.52
N ALA A 294 11.09 -6.79 -0.22
CA ALA A 294 12.32 -7.13 0.50
C ALA A 294 12.59 -8.65 0.51
N GLN A 295 11.54 -9.45 0.77
CA GLN A 295 11.67 -10.91 0.74
C GLN A 295 11.95 -11.45 -0.66
N ALA A 296 11.32 -10.86 -1.70
CA ALA A 296 11.53 -11.28 -3.08
C ALA A 296 13.00 -11.11 -3.54
N VAL A 297 13.73 -10.20 -2.92
CA VAL A 297 15.19 -10.04 -3.15
C VAL A 297 16.06 -10.72 -2.07
N GLY A 298 15.47 -11.57 -1.21
CA GLY A 298 16.18 -12.42 -0.26
C GLY A 298 16.41 -11.81 1.13
N THR A 299 15.85 -10.66 1.45
CA THR A 299 16.09 -9.94 2.71
C THR A 299 15.04 -10.27 3.75
N PRO A 300 15.41 -10.74 4.97
CA PRO A 300 14.47 -11.00 6.03
C PRO A 300 13.84 -9.73 6.57
N VAL A 301 12.61 -9.84 7.10
CA VAL A 301 11.79 -8.72 7.53
C VAL A 301 11.60 -8.71 9.05
N VAL A 302 11.62 -7.53 9.67
CA VAL A 302 11.18 -7.31 11.06
C VAL A 302 10.01 -6.34 11.07
N THR A 303 8.93 -6.71 11.77
CA THR A 303 7.75 -5.85 11.95
C THR A 303 7.36 -5.72 13.40
N GLY A 304 6.54 -4.71 13.72
CA GLY A 304 5.79 -4.66 14.98
C GLY A 304 4.66 -5.71 15.00
N PRO A 305 3.99 -5.88 16.16
CA PRO A 305 3.06 -7.00 16.39
C PRO A 305 1.64 -6.79 15.83
N VAL A 306 1.35 -5.66 15.18
CA VAL A 306 0.00 -5.30 14.71
C VAL A 306 0.03 -4.81 13.27
N GLY A 307 -0.92 -5.25 12.45
CA GLY A 307 -1.15 -4.77 11.09
C GLY A 307 -1.20 -5.88 10.04
N GLY A 308 -1.58 -5.52 8.82
CA GLY A 308 -1.65 -6.44 7.68
C GLY A 308 -0.27 -6.89 7.19
N GLN A 309 0.79 -6.18 7.51
CA GLN A 309 2.17 -6.58 7.19
C GLN A 309 2.57 -7.91 7.86
N LEU A 310 1.89 -8.34 8.90
CA LEU A 310 2.09 -9.66 9.52
C LEU A 310 1.73 -10.83 8.59
N GLU A 311 0.97 -10.56 7.55
CA GLU A 311 0.52 -11.56 6.58
C GLU A 311 1.48 -11.69 5.38
N THR A 312 2.50 -10.82 5.31
CA THR A 312 3.39 -10.73 4.16
C THR A 312 4.63 -11.61 4.24
N PHE A 313 4.86 -12.27 5.38
CA PHE A 313 6.01 -13.14 5.59
C PHE A 313 5.68 -14.32 6.52
N THR A 314 6.54 -15.32 6.52
CA THR A 314 6.44 -16.47 7.44
C THR A 314 7.38 -16.26 8.62
N ALA A 315 6.79 -16.04 9.81
CA ALA A 315 7.56 -15.82 11.03
C ALA A 315 8.50 -16.99 11.33
N GLY A 316 9.76 -16.69 11.65
CA GLY A 316 10.82 -17.68 11.88
C GLY A 316 11.41 -18.28 10.59
N VAL A 317 10.92 -17.90 9.41
CA VAL A 317 11.45 -18.33 8.09
C VAL A 317 12.01 -17.14 7.32
N SER A 318 11.17 -16.20 6.93
CA SER A 318 11.55 -15.01 6.15
C SER A 318 11.41 -13.70 6.95
N GLY A 319 11.10 -13.78 8.24
CA GLY A 319 11.04 -12.61 9.10
C GLY A 319 10.72 -12.92 10.56
N VAL A 320 10.75 -11.87 11.37
CA VAL A 320 10.51 -11.92 12.82
C VAL A 320 9.50 -10.83 13.20
N VAL A 321 8.54 -11.19 14.04
CA VAL A 321 7.62 -10.25 14.69
C VAL A 321 8.20 -9.82 16.02
N ALA A 322 8.46 -8.52 16.20
CA ALA A 322 8.87 -7.98 17.49
C ALA A 322 7.73 -8.05 18.52
N SER A 323 8.05 -8.24 19.78
CA SER A 323 7.05 -8.32 20.88
C SER A 323 6.29 -7.01 21.07
N SER A 324 6.93 -5.89 20.78
CA SER A 324 6.33 -4.55 20.73
C SER A 324 7.07 -3.67 19.72
N THR A 325 6.63 -2.39 19.58
CA THR A 325 7.36 -1.38 18.81
C THR A 325 8.40 -0.61 19.65
N ASP A 326 8.70 -1.05 20.87
CA ASP A 326 9.82 -0.50 21.62
C ASP A 326 11.15 -0.76 20.88
N PRO A 327 12.06 0.22 20.81
CA PRO A 327 13.34 0.03 20.12
C PRO A 327 14.18 -1.14 20.62
N ALA A 328 14.08 -1.54 21.89
CA ALA A 328 14.80 -2.69 22.42
C ALA A 328 14.20 -4.03 21.92
N ASP A 329 12.87 -4.11 21.82
CA ASP A 329 12.19 -5.29 21.29
C ASP A 329 12.44 -5.43 19.78
N LEU A 330 12.41 -4.31 19.04
CA LEU A 330 12.78 -4.29 17.62
C LEU A 330 14.25 -4.69 17.41
N ALA A 331 15.19 -4.24 18.25
CA ALA A 331 16.59 -4.62 18.16
C ALA A 331 16.80 -6.12 18.45
N SER A 332 16.06 -6.68 19.38
CA SER A 332 16.05 -8.13 19.65
C SER A 332 15.53 -8.91 18.44
N ALA A 333 14.46 -8.42 17.80
CA ALA A 333 13.92 -9.01 16.57
C ALA A 333 14.89 -8.87 15.37
N ILE A 334 15.61 -7.75 15.24
CA ILE A 334 16.68 -7.55 14.25
C ILE A 334 17.75 -8.63 14.40
N THR A 335 18.26 -8.83 15.62
CA THR A 335 19.27 -9.86 15.92
C THR A 335 18.77 -11.26 15.57
N ALA A 336 17.52 -11.57 15.91
CA ALA A 336 16.91 -12.85 15.59
C ALA A 336 16.69 -13.02 14.06
N ALA A 337 16.31 -11.97 13.36
CA ALA A 337 16.08 -12.03 11.90
C ALA A 337 17.39 -12.24 11.13
N ILE A 338 18.48 -11.59 11.53
CA ILE A 338 19.83 -11.79 10.94
C ILE A 338 20.34 -13.22 11.14
N ALA A 339 19.95 -13.87 12.24
CA ALA A 339 20.31 -15.26 12.55
C ALA A 339 19.48 -16.31 11.80
N LEU A 340 18.42 -15.92 11.07
CA LEU A 340 17.62 -16.85 10.27
C LEU A 340 18.47 -17.47 9.16
N PRO A 341 18.26 -18.75 8.83
CA PRO A 341 18.87 -19.35 7.65
C PRO A 341 18.32 -18.67 6.38
N ALA A 342 19.08 -18.77 5.29
CA ALA A 342 18.59 -18.35 3.98
C ALA A 342 17.28 -19.08 3.65
N PHE A 343 16.33 -18.34 3.09
CA PHE A 343 14.99 -18.85 2.75
C PHE A 343 14.75 -18.84 1.24
N ASP A 344 13.81 -19.62 0.79
CA ASP A 344 13.35 -19.61 -0.59
C ASP A 344 12.41 -18.40 -0.82
N ALA A 345 12.96 -17.34 -1.45
CA ALA A 345 12.26 -16.12 -1.74
C ALA A 345 11.03 -16.35 -2.66
N ALA A 346 11.15 -17.28 -3.63
CA ALA A 346 10.05 -17.60 -4.53
C ALA A 346 8.90 -18.25 -3.78
N ALA A 347 9.19 -19.22 -2.90
CA ALA A 347 8.16 -19.90 -2.12
C ALA A 347 7.48 -18.97 -1.10
N THR A 348 8.24 -18.06 -0.44
CA THR A 348 7.67 -17.15 0.57
C THR A 348 6.84 -16.02 -0.03
N THR A 349 7.02 -15.68 -1.30
CA THR A 349 6.32 -14.58 -1.98
C THR A 349 5.32 -15.03 -3.04
N ASP A 350 5.15 -16.34 -3.26
CA ASP A 350 4.29 -16.90 -4.31
C ASP A 350 2.84 -16.40 -4.26
N ALA A 351 2.28 -16.30 -3.07
CA ALA A 351 0.90 -15.86 -2.86
C ALA A 351 0.60 -14.41 -3.30
N PHE A 352 1.65 -13.61 -3.54
CA PHE A 352 1.57 -12.18 -3.85
C PHE A 352 1.90 -11.86 -5.31
N ARG A 353 2.14 -12.87 -6.15
CA ARG A 353 2.40 -12.71 -7.58
C ARG A 353 1.23 -12.03 -8.28
N GLU A 354 1.52 -11.25 -9.29
CA GLU A 354 0.53 -10.60 -10.16
C GLU A 354 -0.43 -11.62 -10.79
N ALA A 355 0.09 -12.76 -11.26
CA ALA A 355 -0.74 -13.83 -11.84
C ALA A 355 -1.73 -14.43 -10.82
N VAL A 356 -1.34 -14.59 -9.55
CA VAL A 356 -2.22 -15.10 -8.48
C VAL A 356 -3.31 -14.09 -8.15
N PHE A 357 -2.97 -12.80 -8.15
CA PHE A 357 -3.97 -11.74 -7.99
C PHE A 357 -4.97 -11.75 -9.15
N ALA A 358 -4.47 -11.79 -10.40
CA ALA A 358 -5.29 -11.79 -11.61
C ALA A 358 -6.28 -12.97 -11.64
N GLU A 359 -5.83 -14.17 -11.28
CA GLU A 359 -6.71 -15.35 -11.16
C GLU A 359 -7.82 -15.12 -10.14
N LYS A 360 -7.44 -14.70 -8.92
CA LYS A 360 -8.40 -14.51 -7.83
C LYS A 360 -9.40 -13.39 -8.11
N ILE A 361 -8.97 -12.29 -8.73
CA ILE A 361 -9.85 -11.16 -9.01
C ILE A 361 -10.83 -11.46 -10.15
N ARG A 362 -10.42 -12.27 -11.18
CA ARG A 362 -11.35 -12.78 -12.20
C ARG A 362 -12.42 -13.69 -11.59
N ALA A 363 -12.00 -14.65 -10.80
CA ALA A 363 -12.93 -15.53 -10.10
C ALA A 363 -13.90 -14.77 -9.16
N PHE A 364 -13.40 -13.71 -8.51
CA PHE A 364 -14.20 -12.87 -7.63
C PHE A 364 -15.30 -12.10 -8.35
N VAL A 365 -15.06 -11.63 -9.56
CA VAL A 365 -16.06 -10.95 -10.42
C VAL A 365 -16.97 -11.96 -11.16
N GLY A 366 -16.62 -13.27 -11.15
CA GLY A 366 -17.38 -14.31 -11.83
C GLY A 366 -16.98 -14.52 -13.30
N GLU A 367 -15.82 -14.03 -13.68
CA GLU A 367 -15.18 -14.27 -14.98
C GLU A 367 -14.07 -15.36 -14.82
N ALA A 368 -14.42 -16.55 -14.40
CA ALA A 368 -13.49 -17.69 -14.31
C ALA A 368 -13.42 -18.49 -15.61
#